data_7b90d2179bc4baee91a34d912b96982c
#
_entry.id   7b90d2179bc4baee91a34d912b96982c
#
_cell.length_a   1.000
_cell.length_b   1.000
_cell.length_c   1.000
_cell.angle_alpha   90.00
_cell.angle_beta   90.00
_cell.angle_gamma   90.00
#
_symmetry.space_group_name_H-M   'P 1'
#
loop_
_entity.id
_entity.type
_entity.pdbx_description
1 polymer ?
#
loop_
_entity_poly.entity_id
_entity_poly.type
_entity_poly.pdbx_seq_one_letter_code
_entity_poly.pdbx_strand_id
1 'polypeptide(L)'
;MKKLILLAMTILVLTSGGFTQPAAAESLRVGCECTYFPFNYRTNDGVLTGYDIDVAKGIIGIIGADVKFVCQKWDGMIPALLANKFDLIIASMSITEKRMQKIDFSIPYRISVGQFVGKKGANLDLFNKDGSPNPANFKGLKVGIERATTYENWISANVPSANILLYDTNEALYLDLQNGRTDVIMTNPMKAFLKFLSKDKGKNFGFVSPPLDDPKIFGVGVGVGIAKGREDLLKRINSALKSLIQDGSLEKYSLKYFPFAIHNEKWEGVE
;
A
#
# COMPACT_ATOMS: atom_id res chain seq x y z
N MET A 1 -10.44 -64.85 69.80
CA MET A 1 -10.29 -64.94 68.34
C MET A 1 -10.48 -63.54 67.77
N LYS A 2 -9.39 -62.79 67.55
CA LYS A 2 -9.42 -61.42 67.05
C LYS A 2 -9.22 -61.49 65.52
N LYS A 3 -10.22 -61.06 64.74
CA LYS A 3 -10.12 -60.92 63.27
C LYS A 3 -9.45 -59.61 62.95
N LEU A 4 -8.33 -59.63 62.28
CA LEU A 4 -7.61 -58.50 61.73
C LEU A 4 -8.24 -58.22 60.34
N ILE A 5 -8.84 -57.03 60.15
CA ILE A 5 -9.31 -56.56 58.86
C ILE A 5 -8.22 -55.69 58.27
N LEU A 6 -7.60 -56.14 57.15
CA LEU A 6 -6.62 -55.41 56.38
C LEU A 6 -7.37 -54.49 55.40
N LEU A 7 -7.27 -53.17 55.56
CA LEU A 7 -7.84 -52.18 54.68
C LEU A 7 -6.81 -51.83 53.58
N ALA A 8 -7.00 -52.34 52.41
CA ALA A 8 -6.18 -51.99 51.23
C ALA A 8 -6.56 -50.60 50.71
N MET A 9 -5.68 -49.62 50.88
CA MET A 9 -5.86 -48.25 50.39
C MET A 9 -5.31 -48.16 48.96
N THR A 10 -6.19 -48.21 47.96
CA THR A 10 -5.83 -48.05 46.53
C THR A 10 -5.59 -46.55 46.24
N ILE A 11 -4.33 -46.17 46.06
CA ILE A 11 -3.97 -44.80 45.61
C ILE A 11 -4.26 -44.68 44.12
N LEU A 12 -5.32 -43.94 43.76
CA LEU A 12 -5.64 -43.56 42.38
C LEU A 12 -4.73 -42.37 42.00
N VAL A 13 -3.67 -42.64 41.25
CA VAL A 13 -2.81 -41.59 40.66
C VAL A 13 -3.56 -41.00 39.46
N LEU A 14 -4.22 -39.86 39.66
CA LEU A 14 -4.74 -39.04 38.60
C LEU A 14 -3.58 -38.37 37.85
N THR A 15 -3.13 -38.98 36.75
CA THR A 15 -2.25 -38.31 35.80
C THR A 15 -3.06 -37.23 35.09
N SER A 16 -2.94 -36.00 35.56
CA SER A 16 -3.43 -34.81 34.83
C SER A 16 -2.61 -34.66 33.53
N GLY A 17 -3.03 -35.35 32.47
CA GLY A 17 -2.57 -35.08 31.13
C GLY A 17 -2.97 -33.65 30.78
N GLY A 18 -2.03 -32.72 30.86
CA GLY A 18 -2.25 -31.36 30.42
C GLY A 18 -2.54 -31.38 28.93
N PHE A 19 -3.83 -31.25 28.55
CA PHE A 19 -4.20 -30.89 27.21
C PHE A 19 -3.65 -29.48 26.94
N THR A 20 -2.48 -29.39 26.32
CA THR A 20 -2.03 -28.15 25.71
C THR A 20 -3.00 -27.82 24.60
N GLN A 21 -3.96 -26.94 24.91
CA GLN A 21 -4.82 -26.34 23.90
C GLN A 21 -3.89 -25.68 22.86
N PRO A 22 -3.99 -26.02 21.55
CA PRO A 22 -3.18 -25.35 20.56
C PRO A 22 -3.46 -23.84 20.68
N ALA A 23 -2.41 -23.05 20.86
CA ALA A 23 -2.53 -21.60 20.87
C ALA A 23 -3.25 -21.19 19.58
N ALA A 24 -4.33 -20.43 19.71
CA ALA A 24 -5.03 -19.92 18.55
C ALA A 24 -4.02 -19.18 17.67
N ALA A 25 -3.99 -19.50 16.37
CA ALA A 25 -3.07 -18.85 15.45
C ALA A 25 -3.26 -17.34 15.53
N GLU A 26 -2.16 -16.59 15.62
CA GLU A 26 -2.19 -15.13 15.59
C GLU A 26 -2.93 -14.68 14.34
N SER A 27 -3.86 -13.71 14.45
CA SER A 27 -4.59 -13.19 13.30
C SER A 27 -4.28 -11.70 13.16
N LEU A 28 -3.70 -11.30 12.02
CA LEU A 28 -3.36 -9.92 11.71
C LEU A 28 -4.38 -9.31 10.75
N ARG A 29 -4.91 -8.15 11.13
CA ARG A 29 -5.83 -7.37 10.31
C ARG A 29 -5.03 -6.41 9.44
N VAL A 30 -5.27 -6.43 8.13
CA VAL A 30 -4.58 -5.60 7.13
C VAL A 30 -5.55 -4.62 6.51
N GLY A 31 -5.32 -3.33 6.73
CA GLY A 31 -6.03 -2.25 6.06
C GLY A 31 -5.54 -2.05 4.63
N CYS A 32 -6.47 -2.02 3.66
CA CYS A 32 -6.23 -1.71 2.26
C CYS A 32 -7.46 -1.00 1.66
N GLU A 33 -7.35 -0.39 0.46
CA GLU A 33 -8.49 0.32 -0.13
C GLU A 33 -9.55 -0.59 -0.73
N CYS A 34 -9.15 -1.78 -1.22
CA CYS A 34 -9.96 -2.73 -1.96
C CYS A 34 -10.47 -2.21 -3.32
N THR A 35 -10.04 -1.04 -3.75
CA THR A 35 -10.41 -0.39 -5.03
C THR A 35 -9.21 0.05 -5.85
N TYR A 36 -8.00 -0.03 -5.29
CA TYR A 36 -6.76 0.47 -5.89
C TYR A 36 -6.12 -0.55 -6.85
N PHE A 37 -6.69 -0.68 -8.06
CA PHE A 37 -6.15 -1.55 -9.12
C PHE A 37 -4.76 -1.04 -9.61
N PRO A 38 -3.78 -1.91 -9.89
CA PRO A 38 -3.76 -3.36 -9.71
C PRO A 38 -3.13 -3.80 -8.37
N PHE A 39 -3.02 -2.90 -7.40
CA PHE A 39 -2.31 -3.13 -6.14
C PHE A 39 -3.17 -3.84 -5.08
N ASN A 40 -4.38 -3.34 -4.81
CA ASN A 40 -5.32 -3.95 -3.87
C ASN A 40 -6.77 -3.62 -4.31
N TYR A 41 -7.43 -4.56 -4.96
CA TYR A 41 -8.74 -4.33 -5.59
C TYR A 41 -9.59 -5.60 -5.56
N ARG A 42 -10.89 -5.43 -5.80
CA ARG A 42 -11.79 -6.56 -6.02
C ARG A 42 -11.96 -6.81 -7.51
N THR A 43 -11.95 -8.09 -7.89
CA THR A 43 -12.38 -8.56 -9.22
C THR A 43 -13.88 -8.38 -9.38
N ASN A 44 -14.39 -8.58 -10.59
CA ASN A 44 -15.84 -8.56 -10.85
C ASN A 44 -16.60 -9.61 -10.02
N ASP A 45 -15.95 -10.72 -9.68
CA ASP A 45 -16.50 -11.79 -8.82
C ASP A 45 -16.35 -11.49 -7.32
N GLY A 46 -15.91 -10.27 -6.97
CA GLY A 46 -15.77 -9.81 -5.60
C GLY A 46 -14.51 -10.30 -4.87
N VAL A 47 -13.63 -11.05 -5.52
CA VAL A 47 -12.39 -11.58 -4.91
C VAL A 47 -11.38 -10.45 -4.72
N LEU A 48 -10.87 -10.29 -3.49
CA LEU A 48 -9.82 -9.33 -3.18
C LEU A 48 -8.47 -9.87 -3.66
N THR A 49 -7.79 -9.09 -4.51
CA THR A 49 -6.52 -9.45 -5.16
C THR A 49 -5.67 -8.20 -5.43
N GLY A 50 -4.46 -8.40 -5.94
CA GLY A 50 -3.52 -7.35 -6.33
C GLY A 50 -2.16 -7.54 -5.70
N TYR A 51 -1.20 -6.73 -6.14
CA TYR A 51 0.19 -6.82 -5.69
C TYR A 51 0.33 -6.67 -4.17
N ASP A 52 -0.29 -5.66 -3.57
CA ASP A 52 -0.27 -5.45 -2.11
C ASP A 52 -0.89 -6.63 -1.35
N ILE A 53 -1.91 -7.28 -1.94
CA ILE A 53 -2.58 -8.46 -1.34
C ILE A 53 -1.65 -9.68 -1.35
N ASP A 54 -0.91 -9.90 -2.45
CA ASP A 54 0.06 -10.99 -2.54
C ASP A 54 1.23 -10.74 -1.57
N VAL A 55 1.74 -9.50 -1.48
CA VAL A 55 2.76 -9.10 -0.50
C VAL A 55 2.28 -9.34 0.93
N ALA A 56 1.05 -8.93 1.26
CA ALA A 56 0.47 -9.14 2.58
C ALA A 56 0.39 -10.63 2.94
N LYS A 57 -0.11 -11.46 2.02
CA LYS A 57 -0.19 -12.91 2.21
C LYS A 57 1.19 -13.55 2.38
N GLY A 58 2.17 -13.10 1.58
CA GLY A 58 3.55 -13.58 1.68
C GLY A 58 4.19 -13.25 3.03
N ILE A 59 4.12 -11.99 3.47
CA ILE A 59 4.63 -11.55 4.79
C ILE A 59 3.97 -12.34 5.91
N ILE A 60 2.63 -12.38 5.94
CA ILE A 60 1.88 -12.97 7.06
C ILE A 60 2.03 -14.48 7.07
N GLY A 61 2.13 -15.12 5.89
CA GLY A 61 2.45 -16.55 5.78
C GLY A 61 3.81 -16.92 6.36
N ILE A 62 4.87 -16.11 6.11
CA ILE A 62 6.20 -16.32 6.72
C ILE A 62 6.14 -16.10 8.24
N ILE A 63 5.36 -15.13 8.71
CA ILE A 63 5.14 -14.86 10.15
C ILE A 63 4.40 -16.02 10.82
N GLY A 64 3.66 -16.86 10.08
CA GLY A 64 2.86 -17.95 10.63
C GLY A 64 1.54 -17.49 11.26
N ALA A 65 0.96 -16.41 10.76
CA ALA A 65 -0.31 -15.84 11.23
C ALA A 65 -1.41 -15.93 10.15
N ASP A 66 -2.66 -15.80 10.57
CA ASP A 66 -3.81 -15.63 9.66
C ASP A 66 -3.97 -14.17 9.24
N VAL A 67 -4.36 -13.94 7.97
CA VAL A 67 -4.64 -12.59 7.46
C VAL A 67 -6.13 -12.32 7.34
N LYS A 68 -6.55 -11.14 7.83
CA LYS A 68 -7.90 -10.58 7.61
C LYS A 68 -7.78 -9.21 6.96
N PHE A 69 -8.36 -9.03 5.78
CA PHE A 69 -8.35 -7.74 5.09
C PHE A 69 -9.52 -6.87 5.53
N VAL A 70 -9.24 -5.59 5.77
CA VAL A 70 -10.21 -4.56 6.14
C VAL A 70 -10.17 -3.46 5.10
N CYS A 71 -11.28 -3.26 4.38
CA CYS A 71 -11.38 -2.18 3.40
C CYS A 71 -11.57 -0.84 4.09
N GLN A 72 -10.76 0.15 3.73
CA GLN A 72 -10.77 1.49 4.30
C GLN A 72 -10.51 2.51 3.18
N LYS A 73 -11.24 3.62 3.13
CA LYS A 73 -10.93 4.75 2.25
C LYS A 73 -9.55 5.30 2.56
N TRP A 74 -8.85 5.75 1.51
CA TRP A 74 -7.44 6.18 1.59
C TRP A 74 -7.18 7.25 2.65
N ASP A 75 -7.96 8.33 2.66
CA ASP A 75 -7.81 9.46 3.58
C ASP A 75 -7.97 9.08 5.06
N GLY A 76 -8.75 8.03 5.32
CA GLY A 76 -8.97 7.46 6.66
C GLY A 76 -7.98 6.37 7.07
N MET A 77 -7.00 5.99 6.24
CA MET A 77 -6.15 4.81 6.48
C MET A 77 -5.30 4.93 7.75
N ILE A 78 -4.51 6.00 7.90
CA ILE A 78 -3.70 6.22 9.11
C ILE A 78 -4.58 6.45 10.35
N PRO A 79 -5.62 7.29 10.34
CA PRO A 79 -6.55 7.40 11.46
C PRO A 79 -7.15 6.07 11.91
N ALA A 80 -7.52 5.20 10.96
CA ALA A 80 -8.11 3.89 11.28
C ALA A 80 -7.09 2.92 11.91
N LEU A 81 -5.80 2.94 11.47
CA LEU A 81 -4.72 2.21 12.11
C LEU A 81 -4.53 2.67 13.56
N LEU A 82 -4.45 4.00 13.78
CA LEU A 82 -4.28 4.58 15.10
C LEU A 82 -5.48 4.33 16.04
N ALA A 83 -6.68 4.18 15.45
CA ALA A 83 -7.90 3.75 16.16
C ALA A 83 -8.01 2.21 16.31
N ASN A 84 -6.93 1.46 16.01
CA ASN A 84 -6.86 0.01 16.13
C ASN A 84 -7.96 -0.76 15.36
N LYS A 85 -8.41 -0.24 14.21
CA LYS A 85 -9.34 -0.95 13.33
C LYS A 85 -8.67 -2.09 12.58
N PHE A 86 -7.36 -2.00 12.35
CA PHE A 86 -6.48 -3.03 11.81
C PHE A 86 -5.07 -2.85 12.38
N ASP A 87 -4.23 -3.85 12.18
CA ASP A 87 -2.90 -3.94 12.80
C ASP A 87 -1.80 -3.41 11.87
N LEU A 88 -2.02 -3.51 10.56
CA LEU A 88 -1.09 -3.16 9.49
C LEU A 88 -1.80 -2.38 8.38
N ILE A 89 -1.07 -1.50 7.70
CA ILE A 89 -1.48 -0.92 6.42
C ILE A 89 -0.60 -1.54 5.32
N ILE A 90 -1.22 -2.28 4.38
CA ILE A 90 -0.56 -2.72 3.16
C ILE A 90 -1.45 -2.28 1.98
N ALA A 91 -1.25 -1.03 1.57
CA ALA A 91 -2.11 -0.29 0.67
C ALA A 91 -1.31 0.67 -0.22
N SER A 92 -0.12 0.25 -0.65
CA SER A 92 0.74 1.11 -1.49
C SER A 92 1.10 2.45 -0.82
N MET A 93 1.26 2.47 0.50
CA MET A 93 1.53 3.71 1.25
C MET A 93 3.01 4.09 1.21
N SER A 94 3.32 5.24 0.62
CA SER A 94 4.69 5.79 0.57
C SER A 94 5.23 6.10 1.97
N ILE A 95 6.49 5.75 2.19
CA ILE A 95 7.27 6.05 3.40
C ILE A 95 7.72 7.50 3.34
N THR A 96 7.05 8.40 4.02
CA THR A 96 7.39 9.83 4.05
C THR A 96 7.63 10.30 5.48
N GLU A 97 8.49 11.32 5.67
CA GLU A 97 8.77 11.90 6.99
C GLU A 97 7.49 12.32 7.72
N LYS A 98 6.55 12.95 7.00
CA LYS A 98 5.26 13.39 7.56
C LYS A 98 4.44 12.21 8.11
N ARG A 99 4.48 11.05 7.45
CA ARG A 99 3.78 9.83 7.91
C ARG A 99 4.53 9.15 9.03
N MET A 100 5.88 9.11 8.97
CA MET A 100 6.73 8.55 10.02
C MET A 100 6.63 9.28 11.36
N GLN A 101 6.20 10.54 11.38
CA GLN A 101 5.85 11.23 12.61
C GLN A 101 4.68 10.57 13.38
N LYS A 102 3.77 9.90 12.65
CA LYS A 102 2.53 9.32 13.21
C LYS A 102 2.58 7.80 13.38
N ILE A 103 3.22 7.10 12.45
CA ILE A 103 3.28 5.64 12.40
C ILE A 103 4.70 5.20 12.01
N ASP A 104 5.03 3.93 12.25
CA ASP A 104 6.26 3.32 11.79
C ASP A 104 6.05 2.60 10.45
N PHE A 105 7.13 2.35 9.72
CA PHE A 105 7.12 1.67 8.44
C PHE A 105 8.15 0.56 8.40
N SER A 106 7.82 -0.49 7.65
CA SER A 106 8.80 -1.50 7.24
C SER A 106 9.82 -0.94 6.26
N ILE A 107 10.84 -1.74 5.94
CA ILE A 107 11.61 -1.54 4.70
C ILE A 107 10.65 -1.47 3.50
N PRO A 108 11.01 -0.76 2.42
CA PRO A 108 10.11 -0.63 1.29
C PRO A 108 9.97 -1.96 0.51
N TYR A 109 8.80 -2.19 -0.09
CA TYR A 109 8.53 -3.34 -0.94
C TYR A 109 8.26 -2.98 -2.41
N ARG A 110 8.15 -1.69 -2.75
CA ARG A 110 8.12 -1.17 -4.13
C ARG A 110 8.51 0.31 -4.21
N ILE A 111 8.82 0.77 -5.43
CA ILE A 111 9.11 2.18 -5.71
C ILE A 111 7.86 3.07 -5.61
N SER A 112 8.08 4.37 -5.35
CA SER A 112 7.02 5.39 -5.29
C SER A 112 7.31 6.49 -6.30
N VAL A 113 6.41 6.66 -7.28
CA VAL A 113 6.52 7.65 -8.36
C VAL A 113 5.17 8.26 -8.67
N GLY A 114 5.17 9.50 -9.21
CA GLY A 114 3.98 10.16 -9.72
C GLY A 114 4.16 10.61 -11.16
N GLN A 115 3.06 10.81 -11.90
CA GLN A 115 3.12 11.34 -13.26
C GLN A 115 1.81 12.04 -13.62
N PHE A 116 1.90 13.09 -14.44
CA PHE A 116 0.72 13.77 -14.93
C PHE A 116 0.16 13.07 -16.18
N VAL A 117 -1.16 12.97 -16.22
CA VAL A 117 -1.94 12.47 -17.35
C VAL A 117 -2.87 13.58 -17.85
N GLY A 118 -2.91 13.81 -19.14
CA GLY A 118 -3.74 14.79 -19.79
C GLY A 118 -4.12 14.36 -21.23
N LYS A 119 -4.80 15.22 -21.99
CA LYS A 119 -5.12 14.95 -23.39
C LYS A 119 -3.86 14.89 -24.24
N LYS A 120 -3.78 13.92 -25.16
CA LYS A 120 -2.71 13.86 -26.17
C LYS A 120 -2.76 15.10 -27.05
N GLY A 121 -1.57 15.66 -27.35
CA GLY A 121 -1.45 16.85 -28.21
C GLY A 121 -1.82 18.16 -27.49
N ALA A 122 -2.19 18.14 -26.22
CA ALA A 122 -2.26 19.36 -25.44
C ALA A 122 -0.82 19.78 -25.10
N ASN A 123 -0.32 20.82 -25.79
CA ASN A 123 1.02 21.38 -25.55
C ASN A 123 0.97 22.20 -24.25
N LEU A 124 1.00 21.50 -23.12
CA LEU A 124 0.86 22.12 -21.81
C LEU A 124 2.17 22.66 -21.26
N ASP A 125 3.31 22.13 -21.75
CA ASP A 125 4.69 22.49 -21.33
C ASP A 125 4.84 22.64 -19.81
N LEU A 126 4.25 21.70 -19.07
CA LEU A 126 4.16 21.73 -17.61
C LEU A 126 5.54 21.71 -16.93
N PHE A 127 6.57 21.29 -17.65
CA PHE A 127 7.94 21.13 -17.16
C PHE A 127 8.93 21.83 -18.09
N ASN A 128 9.93 22.43 -17.50
CA ASN A 128 11.08 23.00 -18.20
C ASN A 128 11.99 21.89 -18.75
N LYS A 129 12.95 22.24 -19.60
CA LYS A 129 13.89 21.29 -20.19
C LYS A 129 14.79 20.58 -19.16
N ASP A 130 14.99 21.18 -18.01
CA ASP A 130 15.78 20.62 -16.89
C ASP A 130 14.94 19.68 -16.00
N GLY A 131 13.66 19.46 -16.34
CA GLY A 131 12.74 18.62 -15.57
C GLY A 131 12.07 19.32 -14.39
N SER A 132 12.37 20.58 -14.12
CA SER A 132 11.68 21.37 -13.08
C SER A 132 10.26 21.73 -13.55
N PRO A 133 9.28 21.84 -12.63
CA PRO A 133 7.94 22.30 -12.98
C PRO A 133 7.96 23.75 -13.46
N ASN A 134 7.07 24.06 -14.42
CA ASN A 134 6.84 25.44 -14.89
C ASN A 134 5.52 25.96 -14.29
N PRO A 135 5.53 26.65 -13.13
CA PRO A 135 4.31 27.06 -12.43
C PRO A 135 3.40 27.98 -13.26
N ALA A 136 3.97 28.75 -14.20
CA ALA A 136 3.19 29.67 -15.06
C ALA A 136 2.23 28.88 -15.96
N ASN A 137 2.63 27.71 -16.43
CA ASN A 137 1.83 26.85 -17.32
C ASN A 137 0.77 26.01 -16.60
N PHE A 138 0.80 25.99 -15.27
CA PHE A 138 -0.30 25.42 -14.46
C PHE A 138 -1.40 26.45 -14.16
N LYS A 139 -1.14 27.74 -14.41
CA LYS A 139 -2.12 28.80 -14.14
C LYS A 139 -3.37 28.61 -14.97
N GLY A 140 -4.51 28.51 -14.29
CA GLY A 140 -5.82 28.28 -14.95
C GLY A 140 -6.14 26.82 -15.24
N LEU A 141 -5.17 25.89 -15.17
CA LEU A 141 -5.44 24.46 -15.33
C LEU A 141 -6.12 23.90 -14.07
N LYS A 142 -7.14 23.09 -14.29
CA LYS A 142 -7.79 22.28 -13.25
C LYS A 142 -7.02 20.98 -13.09
N VAL A 143 -6.31 20.85 -11.97
CA VAL A 143 -5.48 19.69 -11.67
C VAL A 143 -6.24 18.76 -10.73
N GLY A 144 -6.63 17.58 -11.20
CA GLY A 144 -7.30 16.58 -10.38
C GLY A 144 -6.30 15.74 -9.60
N ILE A 145 -6.55 15.54 -8.30
CA ILE A 145 -5.68 14.78 -7.39
C ILE A 145 -6.53 14.03 -6.37
N GLU A 146 -6.14 12.81 -6.05
CA GLU A 146 -6.72 12.09 -4.91
C GLU A 146 -6.20 12.71 -3.60
N ARG A 147 -7.11 13.05 -2.69
CA ARG A 147 -6.77 13.73 -1.42
C ARG A 147 -5.89 12.90 -0.51
N ALA A 148 -5.14 13.55 0.38
CA ALA A 148 -4.22 12.93 1.34
C ALA A 148 -3.10 12.09 0.72
N THR A 149 -2.83 12.26 -0.57
CA THR A 149 -1.74 11.58 -1.29
C THR A 149 -0.44 12.40 -1.26
N THR A 150 0.65 11.76 -1.62
CA THR A 150 1.92 12.44 -1.89
C THR A 150 1.84 13.34 -3.12
N TYR A 151 0.92 13.07 -4.04
CA TYR A 151 0.64 13.90 -5.23
C TYR A 151 0.08 15.27 -4.83
N GLU A 152 -0.85 15.30 -3.87
CA GLU A 152 -1.37 16.56 -3.31
C GLU A 152 -0.26 17.37 -2.62
N ASN A 153 0.62 16.70 -1.86
CA ASN A 153 1.76 17.37 -1.25
C ASN A 153 2.72 17.94 -2.29
N TRP A 154 2.98 17.17 -3.39
CA TRP A 154 3.89 17.60 -4.44
C TRP A 154 3.38 18.83 -5.18
N ILE A 155 2.12 18.83 -5.63
CA ILE A 155 1.55 19.97 -6.35
C ILE A 155 1.47 21.21 -5.46
N SER A 156 1.10 21.05 -4.19
CA SER A 156 1.04 22.16 -3.23
C SER A 156 2.39 22.77 -2.95
N ALA A 157 3.46 21.97 -2.93
CA ALA A 157 4.82 22.46 -2.71
C ALA A 157 5.47 23.12 -3.93
N ASN A 158 5.24 22.54 -5.13
CA ASN A 158 5.93 22.94 -6.36
C ASN A 158 5.10 23.92 -7.21
N VAL A 159 3.78 23.85 -7.13
CA VAL A 159 2.86 24.65 -7.95
C VAL A 159 1.68 25.16 -7.10
N PRO A 160 1.93 26.02 -6.10
CA PRO A 160 0.89 26.48 -5.15
C PRO A 160 -0.22 27.31 -5.83
N SER A 161 0.01 27.82 -7.05
CA SER A 161 -0.99 28.56 -7.84
C SER A 161 -1.91 27.68 -8.67
N ALA A 162 -1.74 26.35 -8.67
CA ALA A 162 -2.58 25.43 -9.41
C ALA A 162 -4.01 25.38 -8.84
N ASN A 163 -5.00 25.30 -9.72
CA ASN A 163 -6.39 25.06 -9.33
C ASN A 163 -6.60 23.57 -9.07
N ILE A 164 -6.47 23.15 -7.81
CA ILE A 164 -6.52 21.73 -7.40
C ILE A 164 -7.97 21.31 -7.13
N LEU A 165 -8.41 20.23 -7.78
CA LEU A 165 -9.66 19.53 -7.52
C LEU A 165 -9.35 18.22 -6.82
N LEU A 166 -9.81 18.09 -5.56
CA LEU A 166 -9.56 16.91 -4.73
C LEU A 166 -10.67 15.87 -4.86
N TYR A 167 -10.28 14.63 -5.03
CA TYR A 167 -11.14 13.47 -5.22
C TYR A 167 -10.97 12.45 -4.08
N ASP A 168 -12.06 11.77 -3.74
CA ASP A 168 -12.06 10.68 -2.74
C ASP A 168 -11.58 9.35 -3.33
N THR A 169 -11.67 9.20 -4.65
CA THR A 169 -11.32 7.95 -5.34
C THR A 169 -10.68 8.23 -6.70
N ASN A 170 -9.83 7.32 -7.14
CA ASN A 170 -9.22 7.40 -8.47
C ASN A 170 -10.24 7.19 -9.60
N GLU A 171 -11.33 6.46 -9.36
CA GLU A 171 -12.40 6.27 -10.35
C GLU A 171 -13.07 7.61 -10.70
N ALA A 172 -13.42 8.42 -9.69
CA ALA A 172 -13.96 9.76 -9.88
C ALA A 172 -12.94 10.68 -10.58
N LEU A 173 -11.66 10.58 -10.23
CA LEU A 173 -10.57 11.31 -10.84
C LEU A 173 -10.48 11.07 -12.36
N TYR A 174 -10.44 9.79 -12.79
CA TYR A 174 -10.40 9.43 -14.21
C TYR A 174 -11.68 9.83 -14.96
N LEU A 175 -12.84 9.70 -14.33
CA LEU A 175 -14.11 10.07 -14.92
C LEU A 175 -14.17 11.58 -15.24
N ASP A 176 -13.69 12.40 -14.32
CA ASP A 176 -13.68 13.86 -14.50
C ASP A 176 -12.64 14.31 -15.52
N LEU A 177 -11.49 13.64 -15.63
CA LEU A 177 -10.55 13.86 -16.73
C LEU A 177 -11.20 13.53 -18.10
N GLN A 178 -11.90 12.40 -18.20
CA GLN A 178 -12.60 12.02 -19.43
C GLN A 178 -13.65 13.05 -19.84
N ASN A 179 -14.39 13.58 -18.87
CA ASN A 179 -15.46 14.55 -19.10
C ASN A 179 -14.95 16.00 -19.25
N GLY A 180 -13.63 16.24 -19.19
CA GLY A 180 -13.04 17.57 -19.29
C GLY A 180 -13.33 18.49 -18.10
N ARG A 181 -13.69 17.92 -16.93
CA ARG A 181 -13.83 18.67 -15.69
C ARG A 181 -12.48 18.95 -15.03
N THR A 182 -11.47 18.11 -15.30
CA THR A 182 -10.06 18.39 -15.08
C THR A 182 -9.30 18.43 -16.40
N ASP A 183 -8.26 19.25 -16.47
CA ASP A 183 -7.39 19.35 -17.64
C ASP A 183 -6.27 18.30 -17.58
N VAL A 184 -5.73 18.10 -16.39
CA VAL A 184 -4.73 17.09 -16.07
C VAL A 184 -5.05 16.44 -14.70
N ILE A 185 -4.54 15.23 -14.52
CA ILE A 185 -4.53 14.56 -13.22
C ILE A 185 -3.12 14.11 -12.86
N MET A 186 -2.80 14.03 -11.57
CA MET A 186 -1.55 13.43 -11.10
C MET A 186 -1.85 12.12 -10.36
N THR A 187 -1.18 11.04 -10.75
CA THR A 187 -1.43 9.69 -10.21
C THR A 187 -0.22 8.77 -10.41
N ASN A 188 -0.31 7.54 -9.90
CA ASN A 188 0.69 6.52 -10.17
C ASN A 188 0.69 6.12 -11.67
N PRO A 189 1.84 6.18 -12.38
CA PRO A 189 1.89 5.92 -13.82
C PRO A 189 1.52 4.47 -14.20
N MET A 190 1.89 3.48 -13.40
CA MET A 190 1.55 2.09 -13.68
C MET A 190 0.04 1.86 -13.60
N LYS A 191 -0.60 2.42 -12.58
CA LYS A 191 -2.06 2.42 -12.45
C LYS A 191 -2.71 3.15 -13.62
N ALA A 192 -2.25 4.36 -13.93
CA ALA A 192 -2.79 5.14 -15.04
C ALA A 192 -2.74 4.37 -16.36
N PHE A 193 -1.61 3.74 -16.66
CA PHE A 193 -1.44 2.95 -17.86
C PHE A 193 -2.40 1.75 -17.90
N LEU A 194 -2.36 0.91 -16.88
CA LEU A 194 -3.11 -0.36 -16.87
C LEU A 194 -4.64 -0.17 -16.74
N LYS A 195 -5.09 0.83 -15.98
CA LYS A 195 -6.51 1.05 -15.70
C LYS A 195 -7.18 1.95 -16.72
N PHE A 196 -6.44 2.88 -17.31
CA PHE A 196 -7.01 3.97 -18.11
C PHE A 196 -6.38 4.09 -19.50
N LEU A 197 -5.09 4.40 -19.62
CA LEU A 197 -4.46 4.76 -20.89
C LEU A 197 -4.43 3.62 -21.91
N SER A 198 -4.35 2.37 -21.47
CA SER A 198 -4.39 1.18 -22.33
C SER A 198 -5.81 0.74 -22.71
N LYS A 199 -6.86 1.46 -22.27
CA LYS A 199 -8.27 1.14 -22.57
C LYS A 199 -8.84 2.15 -23.58
N ASP A 200 -9.91 1.78 -24.27
CA ASP A 200 -10.57 2.64 -25.27
C ASP A 200 -10.91 4.03 -24.73
N LYS A 201 -11.36 4.08 -23.48
CA LYS A 201 -11.69 5.33 -22.81
C LYS A 201 -10.50 6.25 -22.56
N GLY A 202 -9.27 5.71 -22.54
CA GLY A 202 -8.02 6.44 -22.36
C GLY A 202 -7.26 6.76 -23.64
N LYS A 203 -7.71 6.29 -24.81
CA LYS A 203 -6.97 6.39 -26.09
C LYS A 203 -6.55 7.81 -26.49
N ASN A 204 -7.34 8.80 -26.09
CA ASN A 204 -7.09 10.23 -26.39
C ASN A 204 -6.24 10.92 -25.29
N PHE A 205 -5.79 10.17 -24.28
CA PHE A 205 -5.00 10.66 -23.15
C PHE A 205 -3.61 10.01 -23.15
N GLY A 206 -2.67 10.66 -22.48
CA GLY A 206 -1.30 10.19 -22.36
C GLY A 206 -0.61 10.84 -21.18
N PHE A 207 0.62 10.43 -20.92
CA PHE A 207 1.49 11.13 -19.99
C PHE A 207 1.91 12.48 -20.60
N VAL A 208 1.77 13.54 -19.81
CA VAL A 208 2.09 14.92 -20.17
C VAL A 208 3.20 15.51 -19.29
N SER A 209 3.94 14.66 -18.61
CA SER A 209 5.13 14.97 -17.83
C SER A 209 6.13 13.83 -17.88
N PRO A 210 7.41 14.03 -17.50
CA PRO A 210 8.28 12.94 -17.10
C PRO A 210 7.75 12.25 -15.82
N PRO A 211 8.20 11.02 -15.50
CA PRO A 211 8.01 10.43 -14.17
C PRO A 211 8.68 11.31 -13.10
N LEU A 212 8.00 11.47 -11.98
CA LEU A 212 8.46 12.28 -10.86
C LEU A 212 8.75 11.35 -9.67
N ASP A 213 9.98 11.39 -9.17
CA ASP A 213 10.45 10.56 -8.05
C ASP A 213 11.12 11.39 -6.95
N ASP A 214 10.59 12.56 -6.61
CA ASP A 214 11.10 13.41 -5.54
C ASP A 214 11.06 12.69 -4.18
N PRO A 215 12.20 12.21 -3.63
CA PRO A 215 12.22 11.43 -2.40
C PRO A 215 11.75 12.22 -1.17
N LYS A 216 11.86 13.55 -1.18
CA LYS A 216 11.39 14.41 -0.08
C LYS A 216 9.87 14.37 0.04
N ILE A 217 9.18 14.19 -1.08
CA ILE A 217 7.71 14.23 -1.12
C ILE A 217 7.11 12.85 -1.35
N PHE A 218 7.63 12.06 -2.31
CA PHE A 218 7.14 10.71 -2.57
C PHE A 218 7.72 9.66 -1.62
N GLY A 219 8.76 10.04 -0.84
CA GLY A 219 9.43 9.17 0.11
C GLY A 219 10.38 8.18 -0.56
N VAL A 220 10.96 7.31 0.27
CA VAL A 220 12.01 6.37 -0.15
C VAL A 220 11.45 5.06 -0.74
N GLY A 221 10.16 5.00 -0.97
CA GLY A 221 9.45 3.82 -1.48
C GLY A 221 8.13 3.63 -0.74
N VAL A 222 7.52 2.47 -0.94
CA VAL A 222 6.25 2.07 -0.32
C VAL A 222 6.51 0.97 0.69
N GLY A 223 6.02 1.13 1.91
CA GLY A 223 6.21 0.17 3.01
C GLY A 223 4.91 -0.23 3.70
N VAL A 224 5.03 -1.19 4.60
CA VAL A 224 3.96 -1.61 5.51
C VAL A 224 3.88 -0.61 6.65
N GLY A 225 2.72 0.03 6.80
CA GLY A 225 2.48 0.95 7.91
C GLY A 225 2.05 0.21 9.19
N ILE A 226 2.60 0.61 10.33
CA ILE A 226 2.40 -0.03 11.64
C ILE A 226 2.27 1.06 12.69
N ALA A 227 1.37 0.88 13.66
CA ALA A 227 1.29 1.81 14.80
C ALA A 227 2.61 1.80 15.59
N LYS A 228 3.02 2.97 16.09
CA LYS A 228 4.21 3.08 16.96
C LYS A 228 4.11 2.19 18.20
N GLY A 229 5.26 1.75 18.71
CA GLY A 229 5.31 0.84 19.87
C GLY A 229 5.07 -0.64 19.54
N ARG A 230 5.16 -1.03 18.27
CA ARG A 230 5.00 -2.43 17.80
C ARG A 230 6.31 -2.95 17.18
N GLU A 231 7.45 -2.67 17.83
CA GLU A 231 8.80 -2.94 17.33
C GLU A 231 9.02 -4.42 16.99
N ASP A 232 8.48 -5.34 17.81
CA ASP A 232 8.62 -6.78 17.55
C ASP A 232 7.87 -7.23 16.30
N LEU A 233 6.66 -6.69 16.07
CA LEU A 233 5.92 -6.95 14.85
C LEU A 233 6.64 -6.34 13.64
N LEU A 234 7.19 -5.13 13.77
CA LEU A 234 7.97 -4.47 12.73
C LEU A 234 9.21 -5.30 12.34
N LYS A 235 9.96 -5.84 13.33
CA LYS A 235 11.10 -6.73 13.09
C LYS A 235 10.69 -7.99 12.32
N ARG A 236 9.59 -8.63 12.72
CA ARG A 236 9.06 -9.84 12.05
C ARG A 236 8.68 -9.53 10.59
N ILE A 237 8.02 -8.39 10.34
CA ILE A 237 7.64 -7.95 8.99
C ILE A 237 8.87 -7.65 8.14
N ASN A 238 9.87 -6.94 8.68
CA ASN A 238 11.10 -6.65 7.95
C ASN A 238 11.87 -7.93 7.61
N SER A 239 11.94 -8.89 8.54
CA SER A 239 12.54 -10.21 8.28
C SER A 239 11.80 -10.96 7.16
N ALA A 240 10.46 -10.96 7.20
CA ALA A 240 9.65 -11.59 6.17
C ALA A 240 9.83 -10.92 4.80
N LEU A 241 9.87 -9.59 4.75
CA LEU A 241 10.13 -8.84 3.51
C LEU A 241 11.51 -9.15 2.94
N LYS A 242 12.56 -9.17 3.77
CA LYS A 242 13.92 -9.56 3.35
C LYS A 242 13.91 -10.96 2.73
N SER A 243 13.20 -11.93 3.34
CA SER A 243 13.06 -13.27 2.79
C SER A 243 12.36 -13.27 1.42
N LEU A 244 11.26 -12.52 1.26
CA LEU A 244 10.53 -12.41 -0.02
C LEU A 244 11.33 -11.72 -1.13
N ILE A 245 12.26 -10.83 -0.77
CA ILE A 245 13.19 -10.21 -1.71
C ILE A 245 14.24 -11.23 -2.12
N GLN A 246 14.87 -11.91 -1.17
CA GLN A 246 15.97 -12.84 -1.40
C GLN A 246 15.56 -14.10 -2.17
N ASP A 247 14.35 -14.61 -1.95
CA ASP A 247 13.84 -15.80 -2.64
C ASP A 247 13.15 -15.50 -4.00
N GLY A 248 13.12 -14.21 -4.41
CA GLY A 248 12.49 -13.76 -5.65
C GLY A 248 10.95 -13.74 -5.63
N SER A 249 10.32 -14.01 -4.50
CA SER A 249 8.85 -13.99 -4.39
C SER A 249 8.27 -12.62 -4.68
N LEU A 250 8.94 -11.55 -4.23
CA LEU A 250 8.47 -10.18 -4.45
C LEU A 250 8.48 -9.81 -5.95
N GLU A 251 9.51 -10.23 -6.70
CA GLU A 251 9.55 -10.10 -8.16
C GLU A 251 8.42 -10.89 -8.81
N LYS A 252 8.24 -12.15 -8.42
CA LYS A 252 7.18 -13.01 -8.91
C LYS A 252 5.79 -12.41 -8.68
N TYR A 253 5.56 -11.74 -7.52
CA TYR A 253 4.30 -11.02 -7.28
C TYR A 253 4.16 -9.82 -8.22
N SER A 254 5.24 -9.08 -8.50
CA SER A 254 5.23 -7.97 -9.46
C SER A 254 4.81 -8.45 -10.86
N LEU A 255 5.45 -9.50 -11.36
CA LEU A 255 5.25 -10.01 -12.72
C LEU A 255 3.85 -10.58 -12.98
N LYS A 256 3.04 -10.83 -11.95
CA LYS A 256 1.61 -11.16 -12.13
C LYS A 256 0.79 -9.97 -12.63
N TYR A 257 1.19 -8.75 -12.31
CA TYR A 257 0.40 -7.53 -12.53
C TYR A 257 1.09 -6.54 -13.46
N PHE A 258 2.42 -6.61 -13.59
CA PHE A 258 3.26 -5.68 -14.33
C PHE A 258 4.20 -6.44 -15.26
N PRO A 259 4.61 -5.84 -16.39
CA PRO A 259 5.58 -6.46 -17.30
C PRO A 259 7.03 -6.37 -16.81
N PHE A 260 7.26 -5.86 -15.60
CA PHE A 260 8.58 -5.68 -14.97
C PHE A 260 8.45 -5.71 -13.44
N ALA A 261 9.57 -5.93 -12.76
CA ALA A 261 9.63 -5.80 -11.31
C ALA A 261 9.47 -4.34 -10.87
N ILE A 262 8.66 -4.10 -9.83
CA ILE A 262 8.40 -2.76 -9.28
C ILE A 262 9.06 -2.53 -7.91
N HIS A 263 9.87 -3.48 -7.45
CA HIS A 263 10.77 -3.32 -6.31
C HIS A 263 12.17 -2.94 -6.80
N ASN A 264 13.00 -2.43 -5.90
CA ASN A 264 14.40 -2.10 -6.19
C ASN A 264 15.30 -3.16 -5.55
N GLU A 265 16.10 -3.84 -6.35
CA GLU A 265 17.07 -4.85 -5.89
C GLU A 265 18.14 -4.28 -4.96
N LYS A 266 18.38 -2.95 -5.01
CA LYS A 266 19.36 -2.27 -4.16
C LYS A 266 18.92 -2.01 -2.72
N TRP A 267 17.72 -2.41 -2.34
CA TRP A 267 17.25 -2.23 -0.95
C TRP A 267 17.79 -3.26 0.05
N GLU A 268 18.76 -4.07 -0.38
CA GLU A 268 19.46 -5.04 0.50
C GLU A 268 20.25 -4.39 1.66
N GLY A 269 20.40 -3.07 1.67
CA GLY A 269 21.21 -2.32 2.63
C GLY A 269 20.49 -1.26 3.44
N VAL A 270 19.15 -1.25 3.49
CA VAL A 270 18.43 -0.37 4.42
C VAL A 270 18.33 -1.06 5.77
N GLU A 271 19.34 -0.81 6.63
CA GLU A 271 19.32 -1.14 8.04
C GLU A 271 18.38 -0.24 8.82
#